data_8a56b92d7f49925bc8a17afe232d5534
#
_entry.id   8a56b92d7f49925bc8a17afe232d5534
#
_cell.length_a   1.000
_cell.length_b   1.000
_cell.length_c   1.000
_cell.angle_alpha   90.00
_cell.angle_beta   90.00
_cell.angle_gamma   90.00
#
_symmetry.space_group_name_H-M   'P 1'
#
loop_
_entity.id
_entity.type
_entity.pdbx_description
1 polymer ?
#
loop_
_entity_poly.entity_id
_entity_poly.type
_entity_poly.pdbx_seq_one_letter_code
_entity_poly.pdbx_strand_id
1 'polypeptide(L)'
;GIEAASVAERFDDESIANNGDWLARLGALKSYDEAVVLDVTASKDLAQRYVEIAQQGIHLISANKVAGSADSQYYHQVQDAFAKIGRHWLYNATVGAGLPINHTVRDLRESGDEIVALSGIFSGTLSWLFQQFDGSVPFNDLVDLAWQQGLTEPDPRSDLDGSDVMRKLVILARESGLDIEPDSVKVESLVPEELRELSLDDFF
;
A
#
# COMPACT_ATOMS: atom_id res chain seq x y z
N GLY A 1 -25.40 15.20 -1.08
CA GLY A 1 -24.04 14.80 -1.43
C GLY A 1 -23.09 15.94 -1.14
N ILE A 2 -21.93 15.64 -0.57
CA ILE A 2 -20.87 16.63 -0.36
C ILE A 2 -20.15 16.77 -1.70
N GLU A 3 -20.05 17.98 -2.25
CA GLU A 3 -19.28 18.22 -3.47
C GLU A 3 -17.77 18.12 -3.18
N ALA A 4 -17.03 17.36 -4.01
CA ALA A 4 -15.61 17.11 -3.79
C ALA A 4 -14.77 18.41 -3.69
N ALA A 5 -15.12 19.46 -4.44
CA ALA A 5 -14.44 20.76 -4.38
C ALA A 5 -14.62 21.43 -3.00
N SER A 6 -15.80 21.34 -2.39
CA SER A 6 -16.05 21.93 -1.06
C SER A 6 -15.33 21.17 0.06
N VAL A 7 -15.00 19.88 -0.14
CA VAL A 7 -14.20 19.11 0.82
C VAL A 7 -12.74 19.56 0.80
N ALA A 8 -12.16 19.79 -0.39
CA ALA A 8 -10.77 20.24 -0.53
C ALA A 8 -10.56 21.63 0.10
N GLU A 9 -11.44 22.60 -0.19
CA GLU A 9 -11.37 23.95 0.39
C GLU A 9 -11.51 23.94 1.91
N ARG A 10 -12.42 23.12 2.45
CA ARG A 10 -12.64 23.02 3.91
C ARG A 10 -11.55 22.21 4.62
N PHE A 11 -10.84 21.33 3.92
CA PHE A 11 -9.78 20.53 4.50
C PHE A 11 -8.58 21.39 4.91
N ASP A 12 -8.23 22.39 4.11
CA ASP A 12 -7.13 23.32 4.41
C ASP A 12 -7.50 24.31 5.53
N ASP A 13 -8.76 24.76 5.59
CA ASP A 13 -9.22 25.75 6.58
C ASP A 13 -9.67 25.11 7.92
N GLU A 14 -10.20 23.89 7.89
CA GLU A 14 -10.78 23.20 9.05
C GLU A 14 -9.95 21.97 9.49
N SER A 15 -8.72 21.76 8.97
CA SER A 15 -7.89 20.65 9.36
C SER A 15 -7.56 20.76 10.86
N ILE A 16 -8.28 19.98 11.66
CA ILE A 16 -8.02 19.87 13.09
C ILE A 16 -6.75 19.05 13.24
N ALA A 17 -5.71 19.65 13.80
CA ALA A 17 -4.50 18.94 14.18
C ALA A 17 -4.87 17.64 14.91
N ASN A 18 -4.31 16.52 14.47
CA ASN A 18 -4.58 15.24 15.09
C ASN A 18 -4.01 15.23 16.51
N ASN A 19 -4.84 15.50 17.50
CA ASN A 19 -4.45 15.61 18.92
C ASN A 19 -4.31 14.23 19.59
N GLY A 20 -3.99 13.19 18.82
CA GLY A 20 -3.46 11.94 19.35
C GLY A 20 -4.45 10.85 19.69
N ASP A 21 -5.72 11.11 20.02
CA ASP A 21 -6.64 10.01 20.35
C ASP A 21 -7.78 9.83 19.33
N TRP A 22 -7.38 9.55 18.10
CA TRP A 22 -8.34 9.24 17.04
C TRP A 22 -9.12 7.93 17.30
N LEU A 23 -8.55 6.96 18.04
CA LEU A 23 -9.25 5.73 18.42
C LEU A 23 -10.43 5.99 19.35
N ALA A 24 -10.30 6.92 20.31
CA ALA A 24 -11.42 7.30 21.13
C ALA A 24 -12.56 7.91 20.31
N ARG A 25 -12.23 8.63 19.23
CA ARG A 25 -13.21 9.16 18.28
C ARG A 25 -13.93 8.06 17.50
N LEU A 26 -13.25 6.95 17.16
CA LEU A 26 -13.89 5.79 16.54
C LEU A 26 -14.93 5.16 17.47
N GLY A 27 -14.75 5.23 18.78
CA GLY A 27 -15.74 4.79 19.75
C GLY A 27 -17.11 5.47 19.60
N ALA A 28 -17.15 6.71 19.14
CA ALA A 28 -18.39 7.42 18.85
C ALA A 28 -19.15 6.85 17.64
N LEU A 29 -18.46 6.14 16.74
CA LEU A 29 -19.07 5.50 15.58
C LEU A 29 -19.85 4.21 15.94
N LYS A 30 -19.71 3.71 17.16
CA LYS A 30 -20.47 2.53 17.65
C LYS A 30 -21.98 2.76 17.72
N SER A 31 -22.43 4.00 17.63
CA SER A 31 -23.87 4.34 17.56
C SER A 31 -24.48 4.04 16.18
N TYR A 32 -23.66 3.72 15.18
CA TYR A 32 -24.10 3.32 13.85
C TYR A 32 -24.07 1.81 13.71
N ASP A 33 -25.04 1.23 13.02
CA ASP A 33 -25.10 -0.21 12.73
C ASP A 33 -23.90 -0.66 11.88
N GLU A 34 -23.47 0.20 10.95
CA GLU A 34 -22.32 -0.01 10.09
C GLU A 34 -21.43 1.23 10.10
N ALA A 35 -20.16 1.02 10.41
CA ALA A 35 -19.13 2.05 10.37
C ALA A 35 -17.90 1.54 9.58
N VAL A 36 -17.28 2.42 8.82
CA VAL A 36 -16.13 2.11 7.97
C VAL A 36 -15.03 3.14 8.22
N VAL A 37 -13.81 2.66 8.47
CA VAL A 37 -12.60 3.48 8.40
C VAL A 37 -11.97 3.30 7.03
N LEU A 38 -11.56 4.41 6.42
CA LEU A 38 -10.80 4.42 5.17
C LEU A 38 -9.37 4.89 5.45
N ASP A 39 -8.41 3.99 5.29
CA ASP A 39 -6.97 4.31 5.38
C ASP A 39 -6.37 4.44 3.97
N VAL A 40 -6.15 5.69 3.54
CA VAL A 40 -5.48 6.06 2.29
C VAL A 40 -4.09 6.67 2.54
N THR A 41 -3.51 6.37 3.70
CA THR A 41 -2.19 6.87 4.11
C THR A 41 -1.08 5.86 3.81
N ALA A 42 0.17 6.30 3.97
CA ALA A 42 1.35 5.43 4.04
C ALA A 42 1.84 5.22 5.49
N SER A 43 1.02 5.58 6.49
CA SER A 43 1.40 5.57 7.90
C SER A 43 1.61 4.15 8.42
N LYS A 44 2.82 3.88 8.89
CA LYS A 44 3.14 2.62 9.60
C LYS A 44 2.42 2.54 10.94
N ASP A 45 2.38 3.64 11.69
CA ASP A 45 1.76 3.70 13.02
C ASP A 45 0.25 3.40 12.95
N LEU A 46 -0.43 3.93 11.92
CA LEU A 46 -1.84 3.64 11.70
C LEU A 46 -2.05 2.16 11.33
N ALA A 47 -1.24 1.64 10.42
CA ALA A 47 -1.34 0.25 9.98
C ALA A 47 -1.10 -0.76 11.12
N GLN A 48 -0.25 -0.44 12.10
CA GLN A 48 -0.01 -1.26 13.29
C GLN A 48 -1.19 -1.28 14.29
N ARG A 49 -2.20 -0.43 14.07
CA ARG A 49 -3.37 -0.34 14.95
C ARG A 49 -4.64 -0.94 14.34
N TYR A 50 -4.54 -1.69 13.26
CA TYR A 50 -5.71 -2.29 12.60
C TYR A 50 -6.47 -3.27 13.49
N VAL A 51 -5.77 -4.01 14.33
CA VAL A 51 -6.41 -4.87 15.35
C VAL A 51 -7.29 -4.06 16.31
N GLU A 52 -6.84 -2.86 16.70
CA GLU A 52 -7.60 -1.97 17.56
C GLU A 52 -8.86 -1.43 16.85
N ILE A 53 -8.77 -1.14 15.55
CA ILE A 53 -9.93 -0.76 14.72
C ILE A 53 -10.96 -1.90 14.71
N ALA A 54 -10.50 -3.13 14.45
CA ALA A 54 -11.35 -4.31 14.52
C ALA A 54 -12.08 -4.40 15.87
N GLN A 55 -11.36 -4.27 16.99
CA GLN A 55 -11.94 -4.32 18.34
C GLN A 55 -13.03 -3.26 18.60
N GLN A 56 -13.06 -2.16 17.82
CA GLN A 56 -14.16 -1.20 17.88
C GLN A 56 -15.43 -1.67 17.12
N GLY A 57 -15.39 -2.80 16.41
CA GLY A 57 -16.51 -3.31 15.64
C GLY A 57 -16.71 -2.60 14.30
N ILE A 58 -15.67 -2.02 13.74
CA ILE A 58 -15.68 -1.14 12.55
C ILE A 58 -15.03 -1.88 11.39
N HIS A 59 -15.56 -1.73 10.17
CA HIS A 59 -14.93 -2.21 8.95
C HIS A 59 -13.75 -1.33 8.57
N LEU A 60 -12.76 -1.91 7.90
CA LEU A 60 -11.60 -1.19 7.39
C LEU A 60 -11.48 -1.36 5.89
N ILE A 61 -11.30 -0.26 5.17
CA ILE A 61 -10.87 -0.25 3.77
C ILE A 61 -9.50 0.41 3.73
N SER A 62 -8.49 -0.24 3.19
CA SER A 62 -7.14 0.31 3.16
C SER A 62 -6.49 0.25 1.79
N ALA A 63 -5.87 1.38 1.37
CA ALA A 63 -4.87 1.42 0.31
C ALA A 63 -3.44 1.29 0.87
N ASN A 64 -3.30 1.41 2.19
CA ASN A 64 -2.04 1.24 2.90
C ASN A 64 -1.58 -0.22 2.83
N LYS A 65 -0.36 -0.43 2.33
CA LYS A 65 0.21 -1.76 2.10
C LYS A 65 0.88 -2.36 3.34
N VAL A 66 1.17 -1.53 4.36
CA VAL A 66 2.02 -1.93 5.49
C VAL A 66 1.49 -3.17 6.19
N ALA A 67 0.22 -3.20 6.58
CA ALA A 67 -0.35 -4.35 7.29
C ALA A 67 -0.44 -5.60 6.38
N GLY A 68 -0.78 -5.43 5.10
CA GLY A 68 -0.87 -6.53 4.13
C GLY A 68 0.48 -7.17 3.80
N SER A 69 1.58 -6.42 3.97
CA SER A 69 2.95 -6.87 3.75
C SER A 69 3.80 -6.91 5.03
N ALA A 70 3.20 -6.88 6.20
CA ALA A 70 3.90 -7.06 7.47
C ALA A 70 4.40 -8.51 7.64
N ASP A 71 5.05 -8.82 8.76
CA ASP A 71 5.30 -10.23 9.13
C ASP A 71 3.99 -11.04 9.17
N SER A 72 4.08 -12.35 8.94
CA SER A 72 2.91 -13.23 8.87
C SER A 72 2.11 -13.19 10.15
N GLN A 73 2.75 -13.09 11.30
CA GLN A 73 2.09 -13.07 12.59
C GLN A 73 1.13 -11.87 12.69
N TYR A 74 1.60 -10.67 12.35
CA TYR A 74 0.75 -9.48 12.40
C TYR A 74 -0.34 -9.51 11.33
N TYR A 75 -0.01 -9.93 10.10
CA TYR A 75 -0.99 -10.07 9.03
C TYR A 75 -2.16 -10.97 9.44
N HIS A 76 -1.88 -12.17 9.96
CA HIS A 76 -2.92 -13.08 10.44
C HIS A 76 -3.68 -12.53 11.65
N GLN A 77 -2.99 -11.86 12.56
CA GLN A 77 -3.61 -11.18 13.71
C GLN A 77 -4.68 -10.17 13.26
N VAL A 78 -4.40 -9.40 12.22
CA VAL A 78 -5.37 -8.44 11.67
C VAL A 78 -6.54 -9.18 11.04
N GLN A 79 -6.29 -10.19 10.19
CA GLN A 79 -7.35 -10.97 9.55
C GLN A 79 -8.28 -11.62 10.58
N ASP A 80 -7.69 -12.30 11.56
CA ASP A 80 -8.44 -12.98 12.62
C ASP A 80 -9.25 -12.01 13.47
N ALA A 81 -8.71 -10.84 13.78
CA ALA A 81 -9.41 -9.83 14.55
C ALA A 81 -10.70 -9.35 13.84
N PHE A 82 -10.65 -9.11 12.53
CA PHE A 82 -11.81 -8.73 11.74
C PHE A 82 -12.79 -9.91 11.58
N ALA A 83 -12.30 -11.11 11.26
CA ALA A 83 -13.13 -12.29 11.08
C ALA A 83 -13.90 -12.65 12.36
N LYS A 84 -13.24 -12.60 13.53
CA LYS A 84 -13.83 -12.94 14.84
C LYS A 84 -15.06 -12.11 15.20
N ILE A 85 -15.12 -10.88 14.74
CA ILE A 85 -16.22 -9.97 15.06
C ILE A 85 -17.20 -9.78 13.88
N GLY A 86 -17.04 -10.55 12.78
CA GLY A 86 -17.86 -10.44 11.58
C GLY A 86 -17.70 -9.09 10.86
N ARG A 87 -16.52 -8.50 10.92
CA ARG A 87 -16.19 -7.28 10.18
C ARG A 87 -15.19 -7.59 9.07
N HIS A 88 -15.00 -6.66 8.16
CA HIS A 88 -14.15 -6.85 6.98
C HIS A 88 -12.97 -5.88 6.99
N TRP A 89 -11.81 -6.41 6.63
CA TRP A 89 -10.67 -5.64 6.17
C TRP A 89 -10.54 -5.82 4.66
N LEU A 90 -10.80 -4.75 3.90
CA LEU A 90 -10.77 -4.73 2.44
C LEU A 90 -9.57 -3.91 1.98
N TYR A 91 -8.68 -4.52 1.20
CA TYR A 91 -7.42 -3.89 0.78
C TYR A 91 -7.08 -4.09 -0.70
N ASN A 92 -8.10 -4.16 -1.55
CA ASN A 92 -7.90 -4.39 -2.99
C ASN A 92 -7.05 -3.33 -3.67
N ALA A 93 -7.17 -2.06 -3.26
CA ALA A 93 -6.42 -0.96 -3.83
C ALA A 93 -4.92 -0.97 -3.51
N THR A 94 -4.44 -1.91 -2.71
CA THR A 94 -3.01 -2.06 -2.38
C THR A 94 -2.19 -2.53 -3.57
N VAL A 95 -2.78 -3.30 -4.50
CA VAL A 95 -2.12 -3.76 -5.73
C VAL A 95 -3.02 -3.49 -6.91
N GLY A 96 -2.45 -2.83 -7.94
CA GLY A 96 -3.16 -2.56 -9.20
C GLY A 96 -4.17 -1.41 -9.13
N ALA A 97 -4.12 -0.57 -8.11
CA ALA A 97 -5.01 0.57 -7.92
C ALA A 97 -6.49 0.17 -8.01
N GLY A 98 -7.21 0.63 -9.03
CA GLY A 98 -8.62 0.29 -9.25
C GLY A 98 -8.89 -1.03 -9.97
N LEU A 99 -7.84 -1.75 -10.40
CA LEU A 99 -8.00 -3.07 -11.02
C LEU A 99 -8.31 -4.14 -9.97
N PRO A 100 -9.19 -5.11 -10.26
CA PRO A 100 -9.62 -6.12 -9.28
C PRO A 100 -8.61 -7.27 -9.13
N ILE A 101 -7.30 -6.97 -9.01
CA ILE A 101 -6.23 -7.98 -9.01
C ILE A 101 -6.33 -8.87 -7.79
N ASN A 102 -6.35 -8.29 -6.57
CA ASN A 102 -6.45 -9.04 -5.33
C ASN A 102 -7.73 -9.90 -5.31
N HIS A 103 -8.85 -9.35 -5.73
CA HIS A 103 -10.10 -10.08 -5.84
C HIS A 103 -10.00 -11.26 -6.79
N THR A 104 -9.44 -11.05 -7.99
CA THR A 104 -9.33 -12.13 -8.99
C THR A 104 -8.47 -13.27 -8.45
N VAL A 105 -7.34 -12.97 -7.82
CA VAL A 105 -6.46 -14.00 -7.23
C VAL A 105 -7.18 -14.76 -6.12
N ARG A 106 -7.90 -14.05 -5.25
CA ARG A 106 -8.69 -14.66 -4.17
C ARG A 106 -9.81 -15.53 -4.70
N ASP A 107 -10.59 -15.03 -5.67
CA ASP A 107 -11.72 -15.74 -6.26
C ASP A 107 -11.28 -17.05 -6.93
N LEU A 108 -10.14 -17.03 -7.65
CA LEU A 108 -9.56 -18.24 -8.23
C LEU A 108 -9.22 -19.26 -7.14
N ARG A 109 -8.53 -18.86 -6.09
CA ARG A 109 -8.18 -19.73 -4.96
C ARG A 109 -9.44 -20.28 -4.26
N GLU A 110 -10.42 -19.42 -3.97
CA GLU A 110 -11.65 -19.82 -3.29
C GLU A 110 -12.55 -20.73 -4.16
N SER A 111 -12.41 -20.64 -5.47
CA SER A 111 -13.06 -21.55 -6.43
C SER A 111 -12.35 -22.91 -6.54
N GLY A 112 -11.24 -23.11 -5.81
CA GLY A 112 -10.48 -24.35 -5.82
C GLY A 112 -9.42 -24.44 -6.93
N ASP A 113 -9.12 -23.32 -7.58
CA ASP A 113 -8.02 -23.22 -8.55
C ASP A 113 -6.67 -23.03 -7.83
N GLU A 114 -5.60 -23.43 -8.48
CA GLU A 114 -4.24 -23.33 -7.97
C GLU A 114 -3.46 -22.26 -8.74
N ILE A 115 -2.96 -21.24 -8.04
CA ILE A 115 -2.12 -20.20 -8.62
C ILE A 115 -0.69 -20.75 -8.77
N VAL A 116 -0.31 -21.07 -10.00
CA VAL A 116 1.01 -21.65 -10.31
C VAL A 116 2.12 -20.60 -10.33
N ALA A 117 1.81 -19.39 -10.81
CA ALA A 117 2.77 -18.29 -10.90
C ALA A 117 2.06 -16.94 -10.94
N LEU A 118 2.72 -15.93 -10.37
CA LEU A 118 2.34 -14.53 -10.46
C LEU A 118 3.55 -13.76 -10.98
N SER A 119 3.37 -13.04 -12.07
CA SER A 119 4.42 -12.19 -12.63
C SER A 119 3.82 -10.94 -13.26
N GLY A 120 4.57 -9.84 -13.23
CA GLY A 120 4.12 -8.59 -13.82
C GLY A 120 4.99 -7.40 -13.43
N ILE A 121 4.65 -6.24 -13.98
CA ILE A 121 5.22 -4.95 -13.59
C ILE A 121 4.24 -4.32 -12.59
N PHE A 122 4.66 -4.20 -11.34
CA PHE A 122 3.82 -3.68 -10.26
C PHE A 122 4.09 -2.21 -9.92
N SER A 123 4.89 -1.51 -10.73
CA SER A 123 5.25 -0.10 -10.56
C SER A 123 4.96 0.66 -11.86
N GLY A 124 4.18 1.75 -11.75
CA GLY A 124 3.95 2.68 -12.85
C GLY A 124 5.22 3.43 -13.24
N THR A 125 6.01 3.86 -12.27
CA THR A 125 7.29 4.53 -12.46
C THR A 125 8.27 3.65 -13.23
N LEU A 126 8.48 2.42 -12.78
CA LEU A 126 9.37 1.47 -13.45
C LEU A 126 8.86 1.11 -14.85
N SER A 127 7.53 0.97 -15.01
CA SER A 127 6.93 0.74 -16.33
C SER A 127 7.26 1.87 -17.29
N TRP A 128 7.11 3.13 -16.86
CA TRP A 128 7.44 4.29 -17.66
C TRP A 128 8.93 4.36 -17.99
N LEU A 129 9.80 4.20 -16.99
CA LEU A 129 11.25 4.24 -17.17
C LEU A 129 11.73 3.21 -18.19
N PHE A 130 11.29 1.96 -18.06
CA PHE A 130 11.72 0.89 -18.96
C PHE A 130 11.08 0.96 -20.35
N GLN A 131 9.95 1.65 -20.52
CA GLN A 131 9.41 1.95 -21.84
C GLN A 131 10.18 3.05 -22.57
N GLN A 132 10.78 4.00 -21.82
CA GLN A 132 11.56 5.08 -22.40
C GLN A 132 13.02 4.70 -22.63
N PHE A 133 13.55 3.76 -21.83
CA PHE A 133 14.96 3.40 -21.86
C PHE A 133 15.28 2.48 -23.03
N ASP A 134 15.94 3.02 -24.06
CA ASP A 134 16.46 2.32 -25.21
C ASP A 134 17.99 2.32 -25.32
N GLY A 135 18.68 2.90 -24.31
CA GLY A 135 20.12 3.06 -24.26
C GLY A 135 20.67 4.29 -25.00
N SER A 136 19.81 5.13 -25.57
CA SER A 136 20.24 6.36 -26.27
C SER A 136 20.64 7.48 -25.31
N VAL A 137 20.09 7.45 -24.08
CA VAL A 137 20.42 8.38 -22.98
C VAL A 137 20.77 7.59 -21.73
N PRO A 138 21.57 8.16 -20.80
CA PRO A 138 21.84 7.56 -19.50
C PRO A 138 20.54 7.31 -18.72
N PHE A 139 20.49 6.20 -17.97
CA PHE A 139 19.30 5.85 -17.19
C PHE A 139 18.95 6.89 -16.11
N ASN A 140 19.98 7.47 -15.47
CA ASN A 140 19.80 8.54 -14.48
C ASN A 140 19.13 9.79 -15.05
N ASP A 141 19.38 10.15 -16.31
CA ASP A 141 18.72 11.29 -16.95
C ASP A 141 17.21 11.03 -17.13
N LEU A 142 16.81 9.77 -17.36
CA LEU A 142 15.41 9.39 -17.39
C LEU A 142 14.78 9.38 -16.00
N VAL A 143 15.52 9.01 -14.96
CA VAL A 143 15.04 9.09 -13.57
C VAL A 143 14.81 10.55 -13.17
N ASP A 144 15.75 11.44 -13.49
CA ASP A 144 15.58 12.89 -13.26
C ASP A 144 14.36 13.44 -14.01
N LEU A 145 14.20 13.08 -15.28
CA LEU A 145 13.04 13.48 -16.07
C LEU A 145 11.73 12.99 -15.46
N ALA A 146 11.68 11.73 -15.02
CA ALA A 146 10.51 11.17 -14.36
C ALA A 146 10.17 11.92 -13.06
N TRP A 147 11.19 12.26 -12.28
CA TRP A 147 11.05 13.03 -11.04
C TRP A 147 10.51 14.44 -11.31
N GLN A 148 11.07 15.16 -12.28
CA GLN A 148 10.60 16.48 -12.69
C GLN A 148 9.16 16.49 -13.19
N GLN A 149 8.70 15.38 -13.79
CA GLN A 149 7.33 15.20 -14.27
C GLN A 149 6.36 14.71 -13.17
N GLY A 150 6.84 14.47 -11.95
CA GLY A 150 6.04 13.97 -10.85
C GLY A 150 5.56 12.51 -11.04
N LEU A 151 6.32 11.72 -11.80
CA LEU A 151 6.03 10.30 -12.06
C LEU A 151 6.67 9.36 -11.04
N THR A 152 7.48 9.91 -10.13
CA THR A 152 8.12 9.19 -9.03
C THR A 152 7.55 9.65 -7.68
N GLU A 153 7.87 8.91 -6.62
CA GLU A 153 7.76 9.41 -5.25
C GLU A 153 8.68 10.64 -5.08
N PRO A 154 8.50 11.47 -4.03
CA PRO A 154 9.37 12.62 -3.75
C PRO A 154 10.85 12.26 -3.72
N ASP A 155 11.21 11.08 -3.21
CA ASP A 155 12.51 10.45 -3.34
C ASP A 155 12.39 9.27 -4.31
N PRO A 156 12.93 9.36 -5.54
CA PRO A 156 12.79 8.33 -6.55
C PRO A 156 13.48 7.00 -6.18
N ARG A 157 14.36 7.00 -5.16
CA ARG A 157 14.93 5.77 -4.63
C ARG A 157 13.86 4.83 -4.09
N SER A 158 12.77 5.37 -3.56
CA SER A 158 11.63 4.57 -3.06
C SER A 158 10.93 3.77 -4.16
N ASP A 159 11.00 4.25 -5.43
CA ASP A 159 10.50 3.50 -6.59
C ASP A 159 11.53 2.50 -7.11
N LEU A 160 12.82 2.85 -7.03
CA LEU A 160 13.92 2.10 -7.63
C LEU A 160 14.49 1.00 -6.71
N ASP A 161 14.26 1.09 -5.39
CA ASP A 161 14.80 0.14 -4.41
C ASP A 161 14.05 -1.21 -4.41
N GLY A 162 12.90 -1.27 -5.06
CA GLY A 162 12.07 -2.47 -5.17
C GLY A 162 11.19 -2.77 -3.94
N SER A 163 11.24 -1.94 -2.90
CA SER A 163 10.50 -2.19 -1.65
C SER A 163 8.98 -2.16 -1.84
N ASP A 164 8.46 -1.24 -2.65
CA ASP A 164 7.02 -1.18 -2.96
C ASP A 164 6.57 -2.37 -3.81
N VAL A 165 7.40 -2.77 -4.77
CA VAL A 165 7.16 -3.98 -5.59
C VAL A 165 7.15 -5.24 -4.73
N MET A 166 8.11 -5.36 -3.81
CA MET A 166 8.18 -6.47 -2.85
C MET A 166 6.90 -6.55 -2.00
N ARG A 167 6.44 -5.42 -1.44
CA ARG A 167 5.20 -5.39 -0.65
C ARG A 167 3.99 -5.85 -1.45
N LYS A 168 3.86 -5.42 -2.70
CA LYS A 168 2.79 -5.84 -3.61
C LYS A 168 2.87 -7.34 -3.90
N LEU A 169 4.06 -7.87 -4.11
CA LEU A 169 4.27 -9.29 -4.34
C LEU A 169 3.88 -10.12 -3.11
N VAL A 170 4.27 -9.69 -1.91
CA VAL A 170 3.88 -10.37 -0.66
C VAL A 170 2.35 -10.41 -0.51
N ILE A 171 1.67 -9.28 -0.76
CA ILE A 171 0.21 -9.22 -0.70
C ILE A 171 -0.42 -10.22 -1.68
N LEU A 172 0.01 -10.23 -2.93
CA LEU A 172 -0.54 -11.15 -3.94
C LEU A 172 -0.22 -12.61 -3.64
N ALA A 173 0.97 -12.92 -3.13
CA ALA A 173 1.32 -14.26 -2.71
C ALA A 173 0.40 -14.76 -1.59
N ARG A 174 0.10 -13.91 -0.60
CA ARG A 174 -0.85 -14.22 0.47
C ARG A 174 -2.28 -14.40 -0.04
N GLU A 175 -2.71 -13.57 -0.98
CA GLU A 175 -4.02 -13.75 -1.65
C GLU A 175 -4.08 -15.09 -2.41
N SER A 176 -2.98 -15.55 -2.97
CA SER A 176 -2.90 -16.87 -3.62
C SER A 176 -2.80 -18.05 -2.64
N GLY A 177 -2.77 -17.79 -1.33
CA GLY A 177 -2.73 -18.80 -0.29
C GLY A 177 -1.32 -19.18 0.19
N LEU A 178 -0.28 -18.47 -0.26
CA LEU A 178 1.07 -18.67 0.23
C LEU A 178 1.31 -17.86 1.50
N ASP A 179 1.78 -18.54 2.56
CA ASP A 179 2.20 -17.87 3.79
C ASP A 179 3.71 -17.56 3.68
N ILE A 180 4.02 -16.35 3.23
CA ILE A 180 5.39 -15.91 3.02
C ILE A 180 5.78 -14.75 3.93
N GLU A 181 7.02 -14.74 4.38
CA GLU A 181 7.61 -13.62 5.08
C GLU A 181 8.20 -12.59 4.10
N PRO A 182 8.05 -11.26 4.36
CA PRO A 182 8.64 -10.24 3.51
C PRO A 182 10.14 -10.42 3.29
N ASP A 183 10.86 -10.82 4.33
CA ASP A 183 12.31 -11.03 4.30
C ASP A 183 12.73 -12.25 3.46
N SER A 184 11.79 -13.13 3.11
CA SER A 184 12.05 -14.26 2.21
C SER A 184 12.07 -13.86 0.73
N VAL A 185 11.59 -12.66 0.40
CA VAL A 185 11.54 -12.14 -0.97
C VAL A 185 12.90 -11.57 -1.34
N LYS A 186 13.51 -12.14 -2.38
CA LYS A 186 14.76 -11.60 -2.93
C LYS A 186 14.45 -10.34 -3.71
N VAL A 187 15.00 -9.21 -3.27
CA VAL A 187 14.89 -7.92 -3.94
C VAL A 187 16.24 -7.54 -4.54
N GLU A 188 16.26 -7.20 -5.81
CA GLU A 188 17.40 -6.61 -6.49
C GLU A 188 17.10 -5.13 -6.73
N SER A 189 17.73 -4.25 -5.93
CA SER A 189 17.57 -2.81 -6.03
C SER A 189 18.22 -2.27 -7.29
N LEU A 190 17.56 -1.34 -7.98
CA LEU A 190 18.15 -0.57 -9.07
C LEU A 190 18.98 0.61 -8.57
N VAL A 191 18.93 0.91 -7.27
CA VAL A 191 19.76 1.95 -6.64
C VAL A 191 21.11 1.33 -6.28
N PRO A 192 22.23 1.79 -6.88
CA PRO A 192 23.57 1.38 -6.49
C PRO A 192 23.81 1.60 -4.99
N GLU A 193 24.58 0.73 -4.36
CA GLU A 193 24.78 0.76 -2.91
C GLU A 193 25.35 2.10 -2.43
N GLU A 194 26.28 2.66 -3.19
CA GLU A 194 26.93 3.93 -2.93
C GLU A 194 25.99 5.16 -2.99
N LEU A 195 24.83 5.03 -3.64
CA LEU A 195 23.85 6.11 -3.77
C LEU A 195 22.72 6.07 -2.76
N ARG A 196 22.61 4.97 -1.98
CA ARG A 196 21.44 4.74 -1.10
C ARG A 196 21.35 5.73 0.04
N GLU A 197 22.50 6.13 0.59
CA GLU A 197 22.59 6.98 1.79
C GLU A 197 22.93 8.46 1.46
N LEU A 198 23.03 8.81 0.19
CA LEU A 198 23.31 10.19 -0.21
C LEU A 198 22.10 11.11 0.07
N SER A 199 22.37 12.42 0.16
CA SER A 199 21.28 13.40 0.08
C SER A 199 20.56 13.30 -1.27
N LEU A 200 19.33 13.81 -1.37
CA LEU A 200 18.60 13.80 -2.65
C LEU A 200 19.33 14.63 -3.71
N ASP A 201 19.93 15.74 -3.29
CA ASP A 201 20.70 16.63 -4.19
C ASP A 201 21.99 15.95 -4.71
N ASP A 202 22.59 15.06 -3.93
CA ASP A 202 23.81 14.32 -4.34
C ASP A 202 23.47 13.03 -5.11
N PHE A 203 22.20 12.61 -5.07
CA PHE A 203 21.72 11.45 -5.81
C PHE A 203 21.56 11.74 -7.31
N PHE A 204 21.16 12.96 -7.67
CA PHE A 204 21.06 13.46 -9.03
C PHE A 204 22.36 14.15 -9.48
#